data_9134b8ca317c9c4d64396b471ee75577
#
_entry.id   9134b8ca317c9c4d64396b471ee75577
#
_cell.length_a   1.000
_cell.length_b   1.000
_cell.length_c   1.000
_cell.angle_alpha   90.00
_cell.angle_beta   90.00
_cell.angle_gamma   90.00
#
_symmetry.space_group_name_H-M   'P 1'
#
loop_
_entity.id
_entity.type
_entity.pdbx_description
1 polymer ?
#
loop_
_entity_poly.entity_id
_entity_poly.type
_entity_poly.pdbx_seq_one_letter_code
_entity_poly.pdbx_strand_id
1 'polypeptide(L)'
;MAKQDGGGGRSRFRQLANVYLGKLYKMKRKSNKSPVAILGFDPHLSKDNVTVVRDLFNQTFALAEEIGCKIVILGGDVFTSRSAQPLEVLDAWREITEDAEARGLEIAVIPGNHDKTDPNSDRSYLSVCPGAATVVSQASEFVWNGVSFVLIPYYGDAKWLEEKLAVDNGLERETFDGPRFMITHVAVEGVRNNDGTQVESDIRPDMFRNYDAVFVGHYHNASDVGEKVHYLGSMCQNNFGETPDDKGVTIVYDDGTWEHRPLRFPRYVRETVSATDTATLRNIMDKYSGEDYDRVRIVVTGSKADCEKLNASEFSAAGIEIRFQADETAAAMATATDPEKIVTFRKSTIVKNFMEFCKERDIRGERMKEGLAMLKEL
;
A
#
# COMPACT_ATOMS: atom_id res chain seq x y z
N MET A 1 -16.91 -56.09 -63.15
CA MET A 1 -15.68 -55.62 -62.46
C MET A 1 -15.84 -54.15 -62.10
N ALA A 2 -16.14 -53.88 -60.86
CA ALA A 2 -16.08 -52.53 -60.28
C ALA A 2 -15.84 -52.70 -58.79
N LYS A 3 -14.68 -52.27 -58.29
CA LYS A 3 -14.33 -52.21 -56.87
C LYS A 3 -14.99 -50.97 -56.26
N GLN A 4 -15.73 -51.17 -55.18
CA GLN A 4 -16.19 -50.09 -54.33
C GLN A 4 -15.10 -49.82 -53.28
N ASP A 5 -14.63 -48.58 -53.21
CA ASP A 5 -13.81 -48.02 -52.14
C ASP A 5 -14.69 -47.48 -51.02
N GLY A 6 -14.75 -48.20 -49.92
CA GLY A 6 -15.39 -47.79 -48.67
C GLY A 6 -14.35 -47.43 -47.62
N GLY A 7 -13.86 -46.19 -47.59
CA GLY A 7 -12.77 -45.80 -46.71
C GLY A 7 -12.85 -44.38 -46.07
N GLY A 8 -13.97 -43.68 -46.17
CA GLY A 8 -14.03 -42.26 -45.74
C GLY A 8 -14.68 -41.93 -44.38
N GLY A 9 -15.39 -42.83 -43.74
CA GLY A 9 -16.25 -42.51 -42.58
C GLY A 9 -15.57 -42.61 -41.22
N ARG A 10 -14.55 -43.44 -41.05
CA ARG A 10 -13.94 -43.74 -39.74
C ARG A 10 -12.88 -42.68 -39.33
N SER A 11 -12.31 -41.93 -40.23
CA SER A 11 -11.30 -40.91 -39.94
C SER A 11 -11.89 -39.62 -39.38
N ARG A 12 -13.04 -39.17 -39.87
CA ARG A 12 -13.71 -37.96 -39.38
C ARG A 12 -14.30 -38.11 -38.00
N PHE A 13 -14.83 -39.26 -37.63
CA PHE A 13 -15.34 -39.54 -36.28
C PHE A 13 -14.23 -39.59 -35.22
N ARG A 14 -13.05 -40.10 -35.52
CA ARG A 14 -11.89 -40.06 -34.62
C ARG A 14 -11.33 -38.67 -34.44
N GLN A 15 -11.28 -37.83 -35.47
CA GLN A 15 -10.84 -36.45 -35.32
C GLN A 15 -11.82 -35.58 -34.52
N LEU A 16 -13.12 -35.75 -34.72
CA LEU A 16 -14.14 -35.06 -33.91
C LEU A 16 -14.17 -35.53 -32.45
N ALA A 17 -14.02 -36.80 -32.20
CA ALA A 17 -13.92 -37.36 -30.85
C ALA A 17 -12.67 -36.84 -30.10
N ASN A 18 -11.52 -36.75 -30.76
CA ASN A 18 -10.30 -36.18 -30.18
C ASN A 18 -10.38 -34.68 -29.93
N VAL A 19 -11.07 -33.91 -30.75
CA VAL A 19 -11.33 -32.48 -30.53
C VAL A 19 -12.34 -32.27 -29.40
N TYR A 20 -13.35 -33.13 -29.28
CA TYR A 20 -14.33 -33.06 -28.18
C TYR A 20 -13.75 -33.55 -26.85
N LEU A 21 -12.96 -34.61 -26.85
CA LEU A 21 -12.21 -35.06 -25.68
C LEU A 21 -11.14 -34.06 -25.25
N GLY A 22 -10.45 -33.41 -26.19
CA GLY A 22 -9.50 -32.34 -25.90
C GLY A 22 -10.16 -31.07 -25.34
N LYS A 23 -11.38 -30.72 -25.81
CA LYS A 23 -12.19 -29.63 -25.23
C LYS A 23 -12.77 -30.01 -23.85
N LEU A 24 -13.25 -31.24 -23.66
CA LEU A 24 -13.70 -31.76 -22.38
C LEU A 24 -12.56 -31.88 -21.37
N TYR A 25 -11.35 -32.22 -21.82
CA TYR A 25 -10.16 -32.25 -20.97
C TYR A 25 -9.66 -30.84 -20.58
N LYS A 26 -9.81 -29.86 -21.49
CA LYS A 26 -9.57 -28.42 -21.18
C LYS A 26 -10.67 -27.81 -20.30
N MET A 27 -11.90 -28.29 -20.36
CA MET A 27 -12.99 -27.84 -19.48
C MET A 27 -13.00 -28.51 -18.10
N LYS A 28 -12.21 -29.56 -17.85
CA LYS A 28 -12.10 -30.26 -16.56
C LYS A 28 -10.82 -29.98 -15.78
N ARG A 29 -9.94 -29.09 -16.22
CA ARG A 29 -8.98 -28.41 -15.33
C ARG A 29 -9.66 -27.16 -14.74
N LYS A 30 -10.57 -27.31 -13.77
CA LYS A 30 -10.53 -26.44 -12.62
C LYS A 30 -9.09 -26.58 -12.11
N SER A 31 -8.29 -25.56 -12.24
CA SER A 31 -6.99 -25.53 -11.58
C SER A 31 -7.29 -25.71 -10.10
N ASN A 32 -6.98 -26.87 -9.54
CA ASN A 32 -7.02 -27.10 -8.10
C ASN A 32 -5.80 -26.38 -7.50
N LYS A 33 -5.76 -25.04 -7.68
CA LYS A 33 -4.76 -24.24 -7.02
C LYS A 33 -5.11 -24.15 -5.54
N SER A 34 -4.11 -24.37 -4.69
CA SER A 34 -4.27 -24.30 -3.24
C SER A 34 -3.68 -22.98 -2.73
N PRO A 35 -4.36 -22.27 -1.82
CA PRO A 35 -3.79 -21.06 -1.23
C PRO A 35 -2.59 -21.44 -0.34
N VAL A 36 -1.52 -20.68 -0.48
CA VAL A 36 -0.27 -20.89 0.26
C VAL A 36 -0.08 -19.82 1.33
N ALA A 37 -0.31 -18.56 0.97
CA ALA A 37 -0.17 -17.44 1.89
C ALA A 37 -1.16 -16.32 1.55
N ILE A 38 -1.51 -15.52 2.56
CA ILE A 38 -2.20 -14.24 2.41
C ILE A 38 -1.19 -13.14 2.72
N LEU A 39 -1.02 -12.20 1.81
CA LEU A 39 -0.13 -11.05 1.95
C LEU A 39 -0.92 -9.82 2.35
N GLY A 40 -0.47 -9.11 3.39
CA GLY A 40 -0.99 -7.81 3.82
C GLY A 40 0.14 -6.80 3.94
N PHE A 41 -0.12 -5.53 3.61
CA PHE A 41 0.87 -4.46 3.62
C PHE A 41 0.32 -3.22 4.31
N ASP A 42 1.19 -2.47 4.96
CA ASP A 42 0.94 -1.11 5.46
C ASP A 42 -0.37 -0.95 6.27
N PRO A 43 -0.64 -1.79 7.30
CA PRO A 43 -1.84 -1.63 8.13
C PRO A 43 -1.81 -0.36 8.99
N HIS A 44 -0.64 0.20 9.26
CA HIS A 44 -0.42 1.45 9.98
C HIS A 44 -1.22 1.59 11.27
N LEU A 45 -1.07 0.61 12.15
CA LEU A 45 -1.70 0.59 13.47
C LEU A 45 -1.28 1.82 14.30
N SER A 46 -2.27 2.53 14.81
CA SER A 46 -2.12 3.70 15.67
C SER A 46 -3.23 3.73 16.72
N LYS A 47 -3.12 4.57 17.75
CA LYS A 47 -4.18 4.74 18.74
C LYS A 47 -5.53 5.20 18.14
N ASP A 48 -5.48 5.89 17.01
CA ASP A 48 -6.66 6.49 16.38
C ASP A 48 -7.42 5.50 15.47
N ASN A 49 -6.82 4.32 15.19
CA ASN A 49 -7.41 3.33 14.29
C ASN A 49 -7.36 1.87 14.81
N VAL A 50 -7.08 1.64 16.09
CA VAL A 50 -6.98 0.29 16.69
C VAL A 50 -8.16 -0.59 16.31
N THR A 51 -9.39 -0.07 16.43
CA THR A 51 -10.62 -0.83 16.13
C THR A 51 -10.68 -1.22 14.65
N VAL A 52 -10.33 -0.29 13.76
CA VAL A 52 -10.32 -0.53 12.31
C VAL A 52 -9.30 -1.60 11.95
N VAL A 53 -8.06 -1.47 12.44
CA VAL A 53 -6.99 -2.43 12.13
C VAL A 53 -7.31 -3.81 12.70
N ARG A 54 -7.86 -3.91 13.90
CA ARG A 54 -8.35 -5.20 14.45
C ARG A 54 -9.41 -5.84 13.55
N ASP A 55 -10.35 -5.05 13.03
CA ASP A 55 -11.36 -5.56 12.11
C ASP A 55 -10.76 -6.03 10.79
N LEU A 56 -9.78 -5.33 10.23
CA LEU A 56 -9.04 -5.76 9.04
C LEU A 56 -8.37 -7.13 9.24
N PHE A 57 -7.71 -7.33 10.39
CA PHE A 57 -7.12 -8.61 10.72
C PHE A 57 -8.16 -9.70 10.96
N ASN A 58 -9.27 -9.40 11.61
CA ASN A 58 -10.40 -10.34 11.76
C ASN A 58 -10.95 -10.79 10.41
N GLN A 59 -11.13 -9.87 9.45
CA GLN A 59 -11.56 -10.21 8.08
C GLN A 59 -10.50 -11.07 7.37
N THR A 60 -9.21 -10.74 7.54
CA THR A 60 -8.10 -11.51 6.96
C THR A 60 -8.05 -12.93 7.52
N PHE A 61 -8.20 -13.09 8.83
CA PHE A 61 -8.20 -14.40 9.49
C PHE A 61 -9.42 -15.25 9.12
N ALA A 62 -10.61 -14.62 9.04
CA ALA A 62 -11.81 -15.30 8.57
C ALA A 62 -11.65 -15.77 7.11
N LEU A 63 -11.05 -14.95 6.25
CA LEU A 63 -10.71 -15.35 4.88
C LEU A 63 -9.73 -16.52 4.87
N ALA A 64 -8.68 -16.49 5.71
CA ALA A 64 -7.70 -17.56 5.82
C ALA A 64 -8.37 -18.90 6.21
N GLU A 65 -9.26 -18.86 7.19
CA GLU A 65 -10.05 -20.02 7.63
C GLU A 65 -10.96 -20.53 6.51
N GLU A 66 -11.68 -19.62 5.81
CA GLU A 66 -12.59 -19.95 4.69
C GLU A 66 -11.87 -20.69 3.58
N ILE A 67 -10.69 -20.24 3.19
CA ILE A 67 -9.94 -20.82 2.06
C ILE A 67 -8.97 -21.92 2.50
N GLY A 68 -8.81 -22.18 3.80
CA GLY A 68 -7.89 -23.17 4.35
C GLY A 68 -6.42 -22.77 4.29
N CYS A 69 -6.12 -21.46 4.18
CA CYS A 69 -4.76 -20.92 4.26
C CYS A 69 -4.30 -20.84 5.72
N LYS A 70 -3.02 -21.10 5.98
CA LYS A 70 -2.47 -21.08 7.33
C LYS A 70 -1.45 -19.97 7.56
N ILE A 71 -0.96 -19.35 6.51
CA ILE A 71 0.15 -18.40 6.54
C ILE A 71 -0.36 -17.00 6.17
N VAL A 72 -0.07 -16.03 7.02
CA VAL A 72 -0.25 -14.60 6.74
C VAL A 72 1.12 -13.94 6.75
N ILE A 73 1.48 -13.24 5.69
CA ILE A 73 2.74 -12.53 5.58
C ILE A 73 2.46 -11.03 5.55
N LEU A 74 3.08 -10.28 6.46
CA LEU A 74 2.97 -8.82 6.51
C LEU A 74 4.23 -8.18 5.96
N GLY A 75 4.06 -7.35 4.94
CA GLY A 75 5.13 -6.71 4.20
C GLY A 75 5.58 -5.36 4.77
N GLY A 76 5.47 -5.16 6.08
CA GLY A 76 6.01 -3.99 6.80
C GLY A 76 5.00 -2.88 7.07
N ASP A 77 5.49 -1.86 7.76
CA ASP A 77 4.74 -0.69 8.24
C ASP A 77 3.49 -1.08 9.03
N VAL A 78 3.68 -2.02 9.98
CA VAL A 78 2.63 -2.43 10.91
C VAL A 78 2.19 -1.25 11.77
N PHE A 79 3.13 -0.42 12.21
CA PHE A 79 2.87 0.76 13.02
C PHE A 79 2.93 2.06 12.22
N THR A 80 2.22 3.09 12.69
CA THR A 80 2.23 4.42 12.06
C THR A 80 3.41 5.27 12.51
N SER A 81 3.81 5.20 13.78
CA SER A 81 4.82 6.09 14.35
C SER A 81 6.22 5.49 14.28
N ARG A 82 7.19 6.26 13.77
CA ARG A 82 8.62 5.89 13.78
C ARG A 82 9.31 6.19 15.11
N SER A 83 8.77 7.10 15.92
CA SER A 83 9.48 7.64 17.09
C SER A 83 9.11 6.96 18.42
N ALA A 84 7.87 6.53 18.58
CA ALA A 84 7.38 5.85 19.77
C ALA A 84 6.06 5.13 19.48
N GLN A 85 5.82 4.03 20.22
CA GLN A 85 4.54 3.32 20.17
C GLN A 85 3.83 3.46 21.52
N PRO A 86 2.59 3.96 21.55
CA PRO A 86 1.74 3.92 22.73
C PRO A 86 1.49 2.48 23.21
N LEU A 87 1.29 2.31 24.51
CA LEU A 87 1.08 0.99 25.10
C LEU A 87 -0.16 0.28 24.52
N GLU A 88 -1.25 1.02 24.31
CA GLU A 88 -2.47 0.50 23.70
C GLU A 88 -2.27 -0.02 22.25
N VAL A 89 -1.30 0.54 21.53
CA VAL A 89 -0.94 0.09 20.17
C VAL A 89 -0.15 -1.22 20.24
N LEU A 90 0.79 -1.32 21.15
CA LEU A 90 1.57 -2.55 21.38
C LEU A 90 0.67 -3.69 21.88
N ASP A 91 -0.28 -3.38 22.78
CA ASP A 91 -1.27 -4.34 23.27
C ASP A 91 -2.18 -4.83 22.15
N ALA A 92 -2.66 -3.90 21.30
CA ALA A 92 -3.48 -4.27 20.16
C ALA A 92 -2.74 -5.19 19.17
N TRP A 93 -1.46 -4.93 18.91
CA TRP A 93 -0.62 -5.80 18.07
C TRP A 93 -0.46 -7.19 18.70
N ARG A 94 -0.15 -7.26 20.00
CA ARG A 94 -0.04 -8.52 20.74
C ARG A 94 -1.34 -9.34 20.63
N GLU A 95 -2.50 -8.72 20.91
CA GLU A 95 -3.79 -9.39 20.85
C GLU A 95 -4.15 -9.87 19.44
N ILE A 96 -3.84 -9.09 18.38
CA ILE A 96 -4.02 -9.51 16.98
C ILE A 96 -3.23 -10.78 16.69
N THR A 97 -1.97 -10.83 17.09
CA THR A 97 -1.12 -11.98 16.81
C THR A 97 -1.49 -13.21 17.64
N GLU A 98 -1.90 -13.03 18.90
CA GLU A 98 -2.41 -14.09 19.78
C GLU A 98 -3.75 -14.67 19.25
N ASP A 99 -4.63 -13.82 18.67
CA ASP A 99 -5.87 -14.30 18.01
C ASP A 99 -5.55 -15.14 16.78
N ALA A 100 -4.57 -14.73 15.96
CA ALA A 100 -4.10 -15.54 14.84
C ALA A 100 -3.59 -16.91 15.30
N GLU A 101 -2.73 -16.97 16.33
CA GLU A 101 -2.22 -18.20 16.90
C GLU A 101 -3.36 -19.09 17.43
N ALA A 102 -4.32 -18.52 18.15
CA ALA A 102 -5.49 -19.22 18.67
C ALA A 102 -6.35 -19.85 17.56
N ARG A 103 -6.39 -19.26 16.36
CA ARG A 103 -7.04 -19.79 15.15
C ARG A 103 -6.15 -20.79 14.39
N GLY A 104 -4.94 -21.04 14.85
CA GLY A 104 -3.95 -21.92 14.19
C GLY A 104 -3.43 -21.31 12.89
N LEU A 105 -3.30 -20.01 12.84
CA LEU A 105 -2.65 -19.23 11.78
C LEU A 105 -1.25 -18.83 12.21
N GLU A 106 -0.33 -18.76 11.27
CA GLU A 106 1.03 -18.29 11.46
C GLU A 106 1.20 -16.92 10.80
N ILE A 107 1.69 -15.93 11.54
CA ILE A 107 2.04 -14.62 11.01
C ILE A 107 3.56 -14.54 10.86
N ALA A 108 4.05 -14.29 9.63
CA ALA A 108 5.39 -13.83 9.38
C ALA A 108 5.36 -12.33 9.03
N VAL A 109 6.26 -11.53 9.60
CA VAL A 109 6.27 -10.08 9.37
C VAL A 109 7.68 -9.55 9.18
N ILE A 110 7.88 -8.75 8.14
CA ILE A 110 9.10 -7.94 7.98
C ILE A 110 8.86 -6.55 8.54
N PRO A 111 9.83 -5.93 9.23
CA PRO A 111 9.75 -4.52 9.58
C PRO A 111 9.81 -3.61 8.35
N GLY A 112 8.85 -2.65 8.24
CA GLY A 112 8.91 -1.52 7.35
C GLY A 112 9.67 -0.33 7.96
N ASN A 113 9.64 0.81 7.27
CA ASN A 113 10.36 1.99 7.76
C ASN A 113 9.69 2.68 8.96
N HIS A 114 8.38 2.50 9.14
CA HIS A 114 7.66 2.99 10.31
C HIS A 114 7.81 2.09 11.54
N ASP A 115 8.26 0.85 11.36
CA ASP A 115 8.47 -0.09 12.47
C ASP A 115 9.83 0.09 13.15
N LYS A 116 10.69 0.98 12.64
CA LYS A 116 12.06 1.22 13.12
C LYS A 116 12.29 2.67 13.52
N THR A 117 13.07 2.88 14.60
CA THR A 117 13.60 4.20 14.95
C THR A 117 14.91 4.52 14.21
N ASP A 118 15.71 3.49 13.96
CA ASP A 118 16.94 3.55 13.15
C ASP A 118 16.72 2.69 11.89
N PRO A 119 16.65 3.30 10.70
CA PRO A 119 16.39 2.59 9.45
C PRO A 119 17.40 1.51 9.11
N ASN A 120 18.63 1.60 9.62
CA ASN A 120 19.71 0.66 9.33
C ASN A 120 19.92 -0.40 10.42
N SER A 121 19.09 -0.41 11.45
CA SER A 121 19.15 -1.39 12.53
C SER A 121 18.31 -2.63 12.19
N ASP A 122 18.74 -3.82 12.65
CA ASP A 122 17.91 -5.03 12.68
C ASP A 122 16.83 -4.98 13.77
N ARG A 123 16.93 -4.03 14.70
CA ARG A 123 15.93 -3.84 15.75
C ARG A 123 14.76 -3.02 15.26
N SER A 124 13.58 -3.45 15.64
CA SER A 124 12.31 -2.77 15.35
C SER A 124 11.38 -2.86 16.55
N TYR A 125 10.29 -2.12 16.56
CA TYR A 125 9.23 -2.29 17.56
C TYR A 125 8.68 -3.73 17.52
N LEU A 126 8.58 -4.33 16.35
CA LEU A 126 8.14 -5.72 16.18
C LEU A 126 9.11 -6.70 16.83
N SER A 127 10.43 -6.49 16.72
CA SER A 127 11.42 -7.37 17.36
C SER A 127 11.46 -7.25 18.89
N VAL A 128 10.97 -6.14 19.44
CA VAL A 128 10.87 -5.91 20.89
C VAL A 128 9.52 -6.40 21.44
N CYS A 129 8.45 -6.28 20.64
CA CYS A 129 7.11 -6.73 20.99
C CYS A 129 6.55 -7.59 19.85
N PRO A 130 7.05 -8.82 19.65
CA PRO A 130 6.66 -9.66 18.51
C PRO A 130 5.23 -10.20 18.63
N GLY A 131 4.66 -10.29 19.85
CA GLY A 131 3.46 -11.07 20.09
C GLY A 131 3.70 -12.53 19.75
N ALA A 132 2.74 -13.18 19.09
CA ALA A 132 2.87 -14.53 18.54
C ALA A 132 3.38 -14.57 17.08
N ALA A 133 3.83 -13.43 16.53
CA ALA A 133 4.32 -13.37 15.14
C ALA A 133 5.80 -13.73 15.02
N THR A 134 6.17 -14.36 13.91
CA THR A 134 7.56 -14.55 13.50
C THR A 134 8.08 -13.28 12.85
N VAL A 135 8.93 -12.53 13.54
CA VAL A 135 9.52 -11.29 13.03
C VAL A 135 10.81 -11.59 12.26
N VAL A 136 10.78 -11.29 10.97
CA VAL A 136 11.92 -11.49 10.05
C VAL A 136 12.74 -10.19 9.99
N SER A 137 13.71 -10.06 10.90
CA SER A 137 14.56 -8.85 11.02
C SER A 137 15.75 -8.83 10.06
N GLN A 138 16.06 -9.94 9.41
CA GLN A 138 17.12 -10.08 8.40
C GLN A 138 16.58 -10.86 7.20
N ALA A 139 17.19 -10.67 6.03
CA ALA A 139 16.81 -11.41 4.82
C ALA A 139 16.78 -12.92 5.07
N SER A 140 15.65 -13.55 4.82
CA SER A 140 15.41 -14.97 5.06
C SER A 140 14.49 -15.55 3.99
N GLU A 141 14.67 -16.83 3.68
CA GLU A 141 13.85 -17.57 2.72
C GLU A 141 13.06 -18.66 3.45
N PHE A 142 11.78 -18.75 3.13
CA PHE A 142 10.85 -19.75 3.65
C PHE A 142 10.17 -20.47 2.49
N VAL A 143 9.97 -21.76 2.62
CA VAL A 143 9.24 -22.56 1.62
C VAL A 143 7.97 -23.12 2.27
N TRP A 144 6.80 -22.72 1.72
CA TRP A 144 5.50 -23.25 2.13
C TRP A 144 4.78 -23.83 0.91
N ASN A 145 4.34 -25.06 1.04
CA ASN A 145 3.57 -25.78 0.01
C ASN A 145 4.16 -25.65 -1.41
N GLY A 146 5.50 -25.74 -1.53
CA GLY A 146 6.17 -25.70 -2.83
C GLY A 146 6.34 -24.29 -3.43
N VAL A 147 6.10 -23.24 -2.66
CA VAL A 147 6.36 -21.85 -3.02
C VAL A 147 7.43 -21.28 -2.11
N SER A 148 8.43 -20.64 -2.68
CA SER A 148 9.49 -19.94 -1.94
C SER A 148 9.14 -18.48 -1.77
N PHE A 149 9.28 -17.97 -0.54
CA PHE A 149 9.12 -16.58 -0.15
C PHE A 149 10.43 -16.07 0.45
N VAL A 150 11.06 -15.12 -0.25
CA VAL A 150 12.24 -14.41 0.23
C VAL A 150 11.77 -13.13 0.89
N LEU A 151 11.88 -13.06 2.21
CA LEU A 151 11.42 -11.94 3.02
C LEU A 151 12.61 -11.02 3.34
N ILE A 152 12.55 -9.77 2.88
CA ILE A 152 13.62 -8.78 3.07
C ILE A 152 13.03 -7.54 3.76
N PRO A 153 13.43 -7.26 5.03
CA PRO A 153 12.96 -6.09 5.76
C PRO A 153 13.47 -4.78 5.14
N TYR A 154 12.84 -3.67 5.51
CA TYR A 154 13.29 -2.33 5.14
C TYR A 154 14.67 -2.01 5.73
N TYR A 155 15.53 -1.45 4.88
CA TYR A 155 16.77 -0.77 5.26
C TYR A 155 16.87 0.57 4.53
N GLY A 156 17.34 1.59 5.22
CA GLY A 156 17.50 2.94 4.66
C GLY A 156 18.65 3.08 3.66
N ASP A 157 19.59 2.12 3.65
CA ASP A 157 20.71 2.11 2.72
C ASP A 157 20.43 1.14 1.55
N ALA A 158 20.25 1.70 0.35
CA ALA A 158 20.01 0.94 -0.88
C ALA A 158 21.15 -0.06 -1.19
N LYS A 159 22.40 0.24 -0.84
CA LYS A 159 23.54 -0.66 -1.04
C LYS A 159 23.41 -1.95 -0.27
N TRP A 160 22.80 -1.90 0.92
CA TRP A 160 22.55 -3.11 1.70
C TRP A 160 21.62 -4.07 0.93
N LEU A 161 20.55 -3.55 0.33
CA LEU A 161 19.65 -4.35 -0.50
C LEU A 161 20.38 -4.86 -1.76
N GLU A 162 21.18 -4.03 -2.43
CA GLU A 162 22.00 -4.43 -3.58
C GLU A 162 22.91 -5.59 -3.25
N GLU A 163 23.60 -5.55 -2.11
CA GLU A 163 24.49 -6.62 -1.64
C GLU A 163 23.72 -7.92 -1.41
N LYS A 164 22.53 -7.86 -0.78
CA LYS A 164 21.67 -9.05 -0.57
C LYS A 164 21.18 -9.63 -1.88
N LEU A 165 20.70 -8.79 -2.79
CA LEU A 165 20.24 -9.20 -4.11
C LEU A 165 21.39 -9.74 -4.96
N ALA A 166 22.61 -9.20 -4.85
CA ALA A 166 23.77 -9.68 -5.57
C ALA A 166 24.16 -11.10 -5.14
N VAL A 167 24.12 -11.39 -3.83
CA VAL A 167 24.34 -12.74 -3.30
C VAL A 167 23.27 -13.68 -3.81
N ASP A 168 22.01 -13.30 -3.71
CA ASP A 168 20.89 -14.12 -4.14
C ASP A 168 20.86 -14.35 -5.66
N ASN A 169 21.21 -13.34 -6.45
CA ASN A 169 21.35 -13.42 -7.90
C ASN A 169 22.54 -14.28 -8.34
N GLY A 170 23.54 -14.45 -7.50
CA GLY A 170 24.70 -15.32 -7.72
C GLY A 170 24.48 -16.78 -7.31
N LEU A 171 23.44 -17.06 -6.51
CA LEU A 171 23.02 -18.41 -6.20
C LEU A 171 22.32 -18.99 -7.42
N GLU A 172 22.87 -20.04 -7.99
CA GLU A 172 22.25 -20.74 -9.11
C GLU A 172 20.87 -21.26 -8.66
N ARG A 173 19.83 -20.94 -9.44
CA ARG A 173 18.43 -21.35 -9.20
C ARG A 173 18.20 -22.86 -9.27
N GLU A 174 19.28 -23.64 -9.36
CA GLU A 174 19.28 -25.08 -9.65
C GLU A 174 18.62 -25.97 -8.59
N THR A 175 18.21 -25.42 -7.44
CA THR A 175 17.74 -26.26 -6.32
C THR A 175 16.25 -26.16 -6.00
N PHE A 176 15.50 -25.26 -6.66
CA PHE A 176 14.08 -25.07 -6.38
C PHE A 176 13.24 -24.87 -7.66
N ASP A 177 12.36 -25.84 -7.94
CA ASP A 177 11.52 -25.86 -9.15
C ASP A 177 10.18 -25.11 -9.00
N GLY A 178 9.85 -24.60 -7.82
CA GLY A 178 8.59 -23.91 -7.53
C GLY A 178 8.61 -22.41 -7.84
N PRO A 179 7.45 -21.74 -7.71
CA PRO A 179 7.38 -20.28 -7.76
C PRO A 179 8.22 -19.65 -6.65
N ARG A 180 8.96 -18.60 -6.98
CA ARG A 180 9.84 -17.89 -6.06
C ARG A 180 9.47 -16.41 -6.00
N PHE A 181 8.94 -15.98 -4.88
CA PHE A 181 8.50 -14.61 -4.65
C PHE A 181 9.39 -13.90 -3.65
N MET A 182 9.53 -12.59 -3.82
CA MET A 182 10.15 -11.73 -2.83
C MET A 182 9.08 -10.84 -2.20
N ILE A 183 9.16 -10.64 -0.89
CA ILE A 183 8.39 -9.65 -0.15
C ILE A 183 9.37 -8.66 0.47
N THR A 184 9.18 -7.39 0.22
CA THR A 184 10.04 -6.32 0.74
C THR A 184 9.27 -5.02 0.96
N HIS A 185 9.96 -4.04 1.54
CA HIS A 185 9.38 -2.74 1.87
C HIS A 185 10.37 -1.63 1.45
N VAL A 186 10.28 -1.16 0.22
CA VAL A 186 11.25 -0.22 -0.37
C VAL A 186 10.61 0.66 -1.44
N ALA A 187 11.27 1.78 -1.77
CA ALA A 187 10.96 2.56 -2.95
C ALA A 187 11.76 2.01 -4.15
N VAL A 188 11.09 1.57 -5.20
CA VAL A 188 11.71 1.12 -6.46
C VAL A 188 11.59 2.24 -7.48
N GLU A 189 12.66 2.47 -8.27
CA GLU A 189 12.67 3.48 -9.33
C GLU A 189 11.46 3.32 -10.26
N GLY A 190 10.79 4.44 -10.53
CA GLY A 190 9.63 4.48 -11.43
C GLY A 190 8.28 4.26 -10.75
N VAL A 191 8.22 3.89 -9.47
CA VAL A 191 6.95 3.89 -8.72
C VAL A 191 6.39 5.31 -8.63
N ARG A 192 5.08 5.44 -8.52
CA ARG A 192 4.42 6.74 -8.43
C ARG A 192 3.94 7.04 -7.01
N ASN A 193 4.17 8.27 -6.60
CA ASN A 193 3.53 8.84 -5.41
C ASN A 193 2.01 9.00 -5.63
N ASN A 194 1.27 9.28 -4.56
CA ASN A 194 -0.18 9.54 -4.61
C ASN A 194 -0.56 10.75 -5.50
N ASP A 195 0.36 11.68 -5.73
CA ASP A 195 0.18 12.83 -6.63
C ASP A 195 0.53 12.51 -8.11
N GLY A 196 0.95 11.28 -8.39
CA GLY A 196 1.32 10.80 -9.73
C GLY A 196 2.77 11.08 -10.14
N THR A 197 3.58 11.76 -9.30
CA THR A 197 4.99 11.99 -9.57
C THR A 197 5.77 10.67 -9.48
N GLN A 198 6.71 10.46 -10.41
CA GLN A 198 7.60 9.30 -10.34
C GLN A 198 8.68 9.51 -9.26
N VAL A 199 9.00 8.42 -8.61
CA VAL A 199 10.06 8.38 -7.60
C VAL A 199 11.37 8.01 -8.26
N GLU A 200 12.42 8.76 -7.94
CA GLU A 200 13.80 8.41 -8.25
C GLU A 200 14.36 7.55 -7.12
N SER A 201 14.96 6.42 -7.44
CA SER A 201 15.56 5.50 -6.49
C SER A 201 16.75 4.78 -7.09
N ASP A 202 17.71 4.44 -6.25
CA ASP A 202 18.83 3.57 -6.63
C ASP A 202 18.42 2.11 -6.77
N ILE A 203 17.23 1.73 -6.29
CA ILE A 203 16.69 0.37 -6.40
C ILE A 203 15.92 0.24 -7.71
N ARG A 204 16.52 -0.44 -8.68
CA ARG A 204 15.95 -0.60 -10.02
C ARG A 204 15.20 -1.92 -10.21
N PRO A 205 14.15 -1.95 -11.05
CA PRO A 205 13.36 -3.16 -11.30
C PRO A 205 14.18 -4.35 -11.82
N ASP A 206 15.27 -4.11 -12.58
CA ASP A 206 16.13 -5.16 -13.14
C ASP A 206 16.94 -5.93 -12.09
N MET A 207 17.07 -5.39 -10.87
CA MET A 207 17.71 -6.07 -9.75
C MET A 207 16.94 -7.31 -9.30
N PHE A 208 15.65 -7.38 -9.60
CA PHE A 208 14.74 -8.46 -9.15
C PHE A 208 14.57 -9.59 -10.17
N ARG A 209 15.48 -9.74 -11.13
CA ARG A 209 15.35 -10.67 -12.26
C ARG A 209 15.19 -12.15 -11.87
N ASN A 210 15.67 -12.57 -10.69
CA ASN A 210 15.67 -13.96 -10.24
C ASN A 210 14.36 -14.39 -9.53
N TYR A 211 13.43 -13.46 -9.34
CA TYR A 211 12.12 -13.73 -8.78
C TYR A 211 11.05 -13.85 -9.86
N ASP A 212 10.00 -14.63 -9.61
CA ASP A 212 8.84 -14.69 -10.50
C ASP A 212 7.96 -13.44 -10.31
N ALA A 213 7.81 -12.97 -9.07
CA ALA A 213 7.26 -11.66 -8.72
C ALA A 213 7.89 -11.13 -7.44
N VAL A 214 7.82 -9.81 -7.26
CA VAL A 214 8.24 -9.07 -6.06
C VAL A 214 7.05 -8.27 -5.55
N PHE A 215 6.60 -8.57 -4.35
CA PHE A 215 5.51 -7.87 -3.70
C PHE A 215 6.07 -6.85 -2.72
N VAL A 216 5.66 -5.61 -2.87
CA VAL A 216 6.29 -4.47 -2.21
C VAL A 216 5.27 -3.65 -1.43
N GLY A 217 5.61 -3.25 -0.20
CA GLY A 217 4.92 -2.24 0.60
C GLY A 217 5.53 -0.85 0.42
N HIS A 218 5.24 0.08 1.33
CA HIS A 218 5.72 1.45 1.37
C HIS A 218 4.86 2.46 0.59
N TYR A 219 4.39 2.14 -0.61
CA TYR A 219 3.42 2.96 -1.36
C TYR A 219 2.04 2.35 -1.25
N HIS A 220 1.10 3.15 -0.73
CA HIS A 220 -0.19 2.63 -0.30
C HIS A 220 -1.18 2.42 -1.46
N ASN A 221 -0.99 3.06 -2.61
CA ASN A 221 -1.78 2.77 -3.81
C ASN A 221 -1.13 1.64 -4.61
N ALA A 222 -1.93 0.67 -5.03
CA ALA A 222 -1.43 -0.44 -5.84
C ALA A 222 -0.91 0.06 -7.19
N SER A 223 0.25 -0.46 -7.59
CA SER A 223 0.86 -0.12 -8.88
C SER A 223 1.93 -1.14 -9.26
N ASP A 224 2.15 -1.29 -10.56
CA ASP A 224 3.19 -2.14 -11.11
C ASP A 224 4.39 -1.31 -11.59
N VAL A 225 5.60 -1.81 -11.35
CA VAL A 225 6.84 -1.25 -11.88
C VAL A 225 7.55 -2.32 -12.72
N GLY A 226 7.45 -2.19 -14.03
CA GLY A 226 7.84 -3.25 -14.95
C GLY A 226 6.93 -4.47 -14.86
N GLU A 227 7.48 -5.66 -15.16
CA GLU A 227 6.69 -6.91 -15.24
C GLU A 227 6.66 -7.70 -13.91
N LYS A 228 7.58 -7.42 -13.00
CA LYS A 228 7.83 -8.26 -11.83
C LYS A 228 7.58 -7.60 -10.48
N VAL A 229 7.57 -6.28 -10.41
CA VAL A 229 7.45 -5.54 -9.16
C VAL A 229 6.03 -5.03 -8.98
N HIS A 230 5.37 -5.50 -7.94
CA HIS A 230 3.96 -5.24 -7.66
C HIS A 230 3.82 -4.61 -6.27
N TYR A 231 3.50 -3.32 -6.23
CA TYR A 231 2.99 -2.67 -5.02
C TYR A 231 1.55 -3.11 -4.83
N LEU A 232 1.27 -3.83 -3.78
CA LEU A 232 -0.07 -4.43 -3.56
C LEU A 232 -1.06 -3.44 -2.92
N GLY A 233 -0.57 -2.27 -2.50
CA GLY A 233 -1.35 -1.31 -1.76
C GLY A 233 -1.51 -1.68 -0.27
N SER A 234 -1.98 -0.73 0.52
CA SER A 234 -2.22 -0.93 1.95
C SER A 234 -3.51 -1.72 2.22
N MET A 235 -3.62 -2.33 3.41
CA MET A 235 -4.83 -3.07 3.81
C MET A 235 -6.09 -2.19 3.87
N CYS A 236 -5.93 -0.88 4.16
CA CYS A 236 -7.00 0.12 4.11
C CYS A 236 -6.44 1.48 3.69
N GLN A 237 -7.33 2.44 3.42
CA GLN A 237 -6.90 3.83 3.26
C GLN A 237 -6.37 4.38 4.59
N ASN A 238 -5.21 5.05 4.53
CA ASN A 238 -4.60 5.74 5.67
C ASN A 238 -4.83 7.26 5.62
N ASN A 239 -5.19 7.81 4.47
CA ASN A 239 -5.44 9.24 4.28
C ASN A 239 -6.31 9.55 3.05
N PHE A 240 -6.69 10.84 2.90
CA PHE A 240 -7.52 11.36 1.80
C PHE A 240 -6.83 11.40 0.42
N GLY A 241 -5.55 11.09 0.33
CA GLY A 241 -4.79 11.06 -0.92
C GLY A 241 -4.74 9.67 -1.57
N GLU A 242 -5.27 8.66 -0.90
CA GLU A 242 -5.26 7.28 -1.36
C GLU A 242 -6.58 6.89 -2.03
N THR A 243 -6.51 6.00 -3.03
CA THR A 243 -7.71 5.38 -3.61
C THR A 243 -8.26 4.28 -2.68
N PRO A 244 -9.58 4.13 -2.55
CA PRO A 244 -10.17 3.01 -1.80
C PRO A 244 -10.21 1.70 -2.59
N ASP A 245 -10.05 1.73 -3.92
CA ASP A 245 -10.41 0.62 -4.80
C ASP A 245 -9.40 -0.54 -4.79
N ASP A 246 -8.16 -0.27 -4.35
CA ASP A 246 -7.06 -1.23 -4.33
C ASP A 246 -6.69 -1.72 -2.92
N LYS A 247 -7.52 -1.46 -1.92
CA LYS A 247 -7.25 -1.80 -0.52
C LYS A 247 -7.72 -3.22 -0.18
N GLY A 248 -6.84 -3.94 0.55
CA GLY A 248 -7.16 -5.30 0.94
C GLY A 248 -5.93 -6.16 1.18
N VAL A 249 -6.06 -7.44 0.85
CA VAL A 249 -5.00 -8.46 0.97
C VAL A 249 -4.87 -9.22 -0.35
N THR A 250 -3.75 -9.93 -0.51
CA THR A 250 -3.49 -10.74 -1.72
C THR A 250 -3.28 -12.20 -1.34
N ILE A 251 -4.03 -13.10 -1.97
CA ILE A 251 -3.88 -14.54 -1.80
C ILE A 251 -2.88 -15.04 -2.84
N VAL A 252 -1.85 -15.75 -2.40
CA VAL A 252 -0.87 -16.44 -3.26
C VAL A 252 -1.19 -17.93 -3.29
N TYR A 253 -1.11 -18.53 -4.48
CA TYR A 253 -1.42 -19.92 -4.73
C TYR A 253 -0.17 -20.74 -5.09
N ASP A 254 -0.26 -22.05 -4.93
CA ASP A 254 0.81 -23.03 -5.19
C ASP A 254 1.22 -23.12 -6.68
N ASP A 255 0.37 -22.65 -7.58
CA ASP A 255 0.66 -22.57 -9.02
C ASP A 255 1.40 -21.29 -9.43
N GLY A 256 1.77 -20.44 -8.46
CA GLY A 256 2.45 -19.17 -8.70
C GLY A 256 1.52 -18.02 -9.09
N THR A 257 0.22 -18.23 -9.09
CA THR A 257 -0.75 -17.15 -9.31
C THR A 257 -1.12 -16.45 -8.01
N TRP A 258 -1.63 -15.24 -8.10
CA TRP A 258 -2.15 -14.50 -6.95
C TRP A 258 -3.45 -13.77 -7.29
N GLU A 259 -4.19 -13.39 -6.27
CA GLU A 259 -5.50 -12.76 -6.39
C GLU A 259 -5.71 -11.73 -5.29
N HIS A 260 -6.09 -10.50 -5.67
CA HIS A 260 -6.45 -9.47 -4.70
C HIS A 260 -7.84 -9.75 -4.09
N ARG A 261 -7.95 -9.53 -2.79
CA ARG A 261 -9.19 -9.63 -2.01
C ARG A 261 -9.44 -8.33 -1.25
N PRO A 262 -10.44 -7.56 -1.64
CA PRO A 262 -10.76 -6.31 -0.96
C PRO A 262 -11.25 -6.58 0.47
N LEU A 263 -10.82 -5.72 1.39
CA LEU A 263 -11.33 -5.67 2.76
C LEU A 263 -12.33 -4.52 2.93
N ARG A 264 -13.20 -4.62 3.93
CA ARG A 264 -14.10 -3.55 4.33
C ARG A 264 -13.42 -2.69 5.39
N PHE A 265 -13.45 -1.38 5.20
CA PHE A 265 -12.86 -0.39 6.11
C PHE A 265 -13.61 0.94 5.98
N PRO A 266 -13.53 1.84 6.98
CA PRO A 266 -14.01 3.21 6.87
C PRO A 266 -13.23 3.99 5.81
N ARG A 267 -13.91 4.48 4.78
CA ARG A 267 -13.27 5.17 3.65
C ARG A 267 -12.94 6.62 4.00
N TYR A 268 -11.87 7.12 3.40
CA TYR A 268 -11.56 8.54 3.35
C TYR A 268 -12.19 9.14 2.09
N VAL A 269 -13.28 9.85 2.25
CA VAL A 269 -14.03 10.47 1.15
C VAL A 269 -13.69 11.94 1.06
N ARG A 270 -13.24 12.39 -0.11
CA ARG A 270 -12.97 13.80 -0.39
C ARG A 270 -13.88 14.28 -1.51
N GLU A 271 -14.72 15.26 -1.20
CA GLU A 271 -15.59 15.94 -2.17
C GLU A 271 -15.12 17.38 -2.35
N THR A 272 -15.23 17.90 -3.56
CA THR A 272 -14.91 19.33 -3.84
C THR A 272 -16.17 19.99 -4.37
N VAL A 273 -16.63 21.07 -3.70
CA VAL A 273 -17.91 21.73 -3.98
C VAL A 273 -17.71 23.23 -3.96
N SER A 274 -18.42 23.96 -4.84
CA SER A 274 -18.45 25.43 -4.79
C SER A 274 -19.23 25.92 -3.56
N ALA A 275 -18.75 26.98 -2.91
CA ALA A 275 -19.43 27.63 -1.78
C ALA A 275 -20.84 28.11 -2.14
N THR A 276 -21.12 28.35 -3.42
CA THR A 276 -22.43 28.79 -3.92
C THR A 276 -23.38 27.63 -4.23
N ASP A 277 -22.88 26.41 -4.31
CA ASP A 277 -23.70 25.21 -4.55
C ASP A 277 -24.20 24.60 -3.23
N THR A 278 -25.13 25.33 -2.60
CA THR A 278 -25.71 24.92 -1.31
C THR A 278 -26.55 23.64 -1.40
N ALA A 279 -27.07 23.30 -2.59
CA ALA A 279 -27.84 22.07 -2.81
C ALA A 279 -26.94 20.83 -2.72
N THR A 280 -25.81 20.84 -3.43
CA THR A 280 -24.81 19.77 -3.37
C THR A 280 -24.22 19.63 -1.96
N LEU A 281 -23.91 20.74 -1.28
CA LEU A 281 -23.44 20.71 0.10
C LEU A 281 -24.43 20.02 1.04
N ARG A 282 -25.73 20.32 0.95
CA ARG A 282 -26.76 19.65 1.74
C ARG A 282 -26.87 18.16 1.40
N ASN A 283 -26.89 17.81 0.12
CA ASN A 283 -26.95 16.40 -0.30
C ASN A 283 -25.76 15.58 0.23
N ILE A 284 -24.54 16.17 0.28
CA ILE A 284 -23.37 15.53 0.87
C ILE A 284 -23.56 15.37 2.37
N MET A 285 -24.04 16.40 3.07
CA MET A 285 -24.32 16.31 4.50
C MET A 285 -25.35 15.20 4.79
N ASP A 286 -26.46 15.16 4.06
CA ASP A 286 -27.49 14.15 4.24
C ASP A 286 -26.98 12.74 3.94
N LYS A 287 -26.14 12.58 2.92
CA LYS A 287 -25.55 11.30 2.52
C LYS A 287 -24.60 10.72 3.57
N TYR A 288 -23.83 11.59 4.24
CA TYR A 288 -22.80 11.19 5.18
C TYR A 288 -23.13 11.51 6.65
N SER A 289 -24.30 12.10 6.93
CA SER A 289 -24.81 12.27 8.29
C SER A 289 -25.47 10.97 8.76
N GLY A 290 -24.71 10.09 9.35
CA GLY A 290 -25.21 8.82 9.85
C GLY A 290 -24.15 8.05 10.61
N GLU A 291 -24.48 6.81 11.01
CA GLU A 291 -23.55 5.92 11.71
C GLU A 291 -22.48 5.30 10.79
N ASP A 292 -22.36 5.78 9.55
CA ASP A 292 -21.37 5.29 8.62
C ASP A 292 -19.96 5.75 9.01
N TYR A 293 -19.06 4.80 9.06
CA TYR A 293 -17.66 4.91 9.47
C TYR A 293 -16.80 5.79 8.56
N ASP A 294 -17.31 6.30 7.44
CA ASP A 294 -16.52 7.05 6.46
C ASP A 294 -16.01 8.37 7.04
N ARG A 295 -14.74 8.66 6.86
CA ARG A 295 -14.14 9.96 7.17
C ARG A 295 -14.33 10.88 5.98
N VAL A 296 -15.20 11.88 6.12
CA VAL A 296 -15.59 12.76 5.02
C VAL A 296 -14.93 14.12 5.16
N ARG A 297 -14.30 14.57 4.08
CA ARG A 297 -13.75 15.92 3.95
C ARG A 297 -14.37 16.62 2.74
N ILE A 298 -14.99 17.78 2.97
CA ILE A 298 -15.45 18.65 1.92
C ILE A 298 -14.45 19.79 1.73
N VAL A 299 -13.94 19.94 0.50
CA VAL A 299 -13.15 21.10 0.09
C VAL A 299 -14.10 22.08 -0.59
N VAL A 300 -14.38 23.17 0.08
CA VAL A 300 -15.26 24.23 -0.44
C VAL A 300 -14.42 25.26 -1.17
N THR A 301 -14.69 25.44 -2.47
CA THR A 301 -14.02 26.41 -3.33
C THR A 301 -14.90 27.62 -3.56
N GLY A 302 -14.34 28.82 -3.65
CA GLY A 302 -15.09 30.04 -3.95
C GLY A 302 -14.47 31.29 -3.39
N SER A 303 -15.18 32.43 -3.52
CA SER A 303 -14.70 33.66 -2.94
C SER A 303 -14.69 33.60 -1.40
N LYS A 304 -13.78 34.33 -0.77
CA LYS A 304 -13.72 34.40 0.69
C LYS A 304 -15.09 34.78 1.30
N ALA A 305 -15.77 35.70 0.67
CA ALA A 305 -17.10 36.17 1.12
C ALA A 305 -18.19 35.11 1.03
N ASP A 306 -18.12 34.19 0.06
CA ASP A 306 -19.07 33.08 -0.07
C ASP A 306 -18.73 31.93 0.90
N CYS A 307 -17.46 31.66 1.13
CA CYS A 307 -17.02 30.67 2.13
C CYS A 307 -17.39 31.12 3.56
N GLU A 308 -17.29 32.42 3.89
CA GLU A 308 -17.66 32.97 5.20
C GLU A 308 -19.17 32.91 5.51
N LYS A 309 -20.02 32.70 4.50
CA LYS A 309 -21.46 32.50 4.69
C LYS A 309 -21.83 31.09 5.17
N LEU A 310 -20.92 30.15 5.00
CA LEU A 310 -21.15 28.75 5.39
C LEU A 310 -20.84 28.57 6.87
N ASN A 311 -21.74 27.87 7.55
CA ASN A 311 -21.58 27.56 8.96
C ASN A 311 -20.79 26.26 9.15
N ALA A 312 -19.47 26.36 9.35
CA ALA A 312 -18.59 25.19 9.55
C ALA A 312 -19.03 24.29 10.72
N SER A 313 -19.72 24.82 11.71
CA SER A 313 -20.17 24.03 12.87
C SER A 313 -21.27 23.02 12.53
N GLU A 314 -22.08 23.25 11.49
CA GLU A 314 -23.08 22.30 11.02
C GLU A 314 -22.43 21.06 10.42
N PHE A 315 -21.35 21.23 9.66
CA PHE A 315 -20.58 20.12 9.08
C PHE A 315 -19.86 19.32 10.18
N SER A 316 -19.25 20.01 11.14
CA SER A 316 -18.58 19.35 12.26
C SER A 316 -19.57 18.54 13.12
N ALA A 317 -20.80 19.04 13.32
CA ALA A 317 -21.85 18.33 14.02
C ALA A 317 -22.31 17.06 13.28
N ALA A 318 -22.18 17.02 11.94
CA ALA A 318 -22.42 15.86 11.10
C ALA A 318 -21.19 14.94 10.96
N GLY A 319 -20.08 15.21 11.68
CA GLY A 319 -18.84 14.42 11.57
C GLY A 319 -18.03 14.68 10.31
N ILE A 320 -18.33 15.76 9.57
CA ILE A 320 -17.71 16.11 8.30
C ILE A 320 -16.64 17.16 8.51
N GLU A 321 -15.42 16.91 8.03
CA GLU A 321 -14.34 17.90 8.00
C GLU A 321 -14.56 18.85 6.82
N ILE A 322 -14.62 20.17 7.08
CA ILE A 322 -14.72 21.17 6.03
C ILE A 322 -13.40 21.92 5.91
N ARG A 323 -12.93 22.12 4.67
CA ARG A 323 -11.78 22.96 4.33
C ARG A 323 -12.19 23.99 3.30
N PHE A 324 -11.88 25.25 3.57
CA PHE A 324 -12.12 26.35 2.62
C PHE A 324 -10.86 26.58 1.78
N GLN A 325 -11.04 26.59 0.47
CA GLN A 325 -10.03 26.94 -0.51
C GLN A 325 -10.50 28.16 -1.27
N ALA A 326 -10.02 29.35 -0.87
CA ALA A 326 -10.35 30.57 -1.57
C ALA A 326 -9.80 30.56 -2.99
N ASP A 327 -10.60 30.98 -3.96
CA ASP A 327 -10.17 31.20 -5.34
C ASP A 327 -9.27 32.45 -5.42
N GLU A 328 -8.03 32.32 -5.00
CA GLU A 328 -7.00 33.35 -5.23
C GLU A 328 -6.55 33.39 -6.70
N THR A 329 -7.01 32.44 -7.52
CA THR A 329 -6.52 32.22 -8.88
C THR A 329 -6.89 33.34 -9.88
N ALA A 330 -7.98 34.05 -9.71
CA ALA A 330 -8.35 35.12 -10.65
C ALA A 330 -7.49 36.37 -10.51
N ALA A 331 -7.06 36.73 -9.29
CA ALA A 331 -6.19 37.88 -9.06
C ALA A 331 -4.70 37.53 -9.25
N ALA A 332 -4.28 36.34 -8.91
CA ALA A 332 -2.89 35.90 -9.06
C ALA A 332 -2.53 35.55 -10.52
N MET A 333 -3.46 34.99 -11.32
CA MET A 333 -3.23 34.76 -12.75
C MET A 333 -3.20 36.04 -13.58
N ALA A 334 -3.92 37.07 -13.17
CA ALA A 334 -3.90 38.37 -13.86
C ALA A 334 -2.58 39.15 -13.67
N THR A 335 -1.77 38.77 -12.67
CA THR A 335 -0.46 39.41 -12.38
C THR A 335 0.75 38.51 -12.65
N ALA A 336 0.55 37.23 -12.94
CA ALA A 336 1.62 36.26 -13.13
C ALA A 336 1.94 36.03 -14.62
N THR A 337 2.39 37.09 -15.30
CA THR A 337 2.97 37.00 -16.64
C THR A 337 4.49 36.82 -16.64
N ASP A 338 5.10 36.72 -15.45
CA ASP A 338 6.54 36.58 -15.29
C ASP A 338 6.92 35.32 -14.47
N PRO A 339 7.47 34.28 -15.12
CA PRO A 339 7.88 33.04 -14.43
C PRO A 339 8.91 33.26 -13.31
N GLU A 340 9.78 34.25 -13.43
CA GLU A 340 10.77 34.58 -12.39
C GLU A 340 10.11 35.11 -11.11
N LYS A 341 9.02 35.87 -11.22
CA LYS A 341 8.28 36.35 -10.03
C LYS A 341 7.58 35.25 -9.26
N ILE A 342 7.11 34.17 -9.92
CA ILE A 342 6.48 33.02 -9.26
C ILE A 342 7.51 32.25 -8.42
N VAL A 343 8.72 32.04 -8.94
CA VAL A 343 9.81 31.38 -8.22
C VAL A 343 10.26 32.21 -7.02
N THR A 344 10.42 33.52 -7.19
CA THR A 344 10.84 34.44 -6.12
C THR A 344 9.77 34.53 -5.00
N PHE A 345 8.49 34.52 -5.34
CA PHE A 345 7.41 34.53 -4.35
C PHE A 345 7.38 33.22 -3.52
N ARG A 346 7.52 32.05 -4.15
CA ARG A 346 7.59 30.76 -3.44
C ARG A 346 8.80 30.69 -2.50
N LYS A 347 9.98 31.09 -2.96
CA LYS A 347 11.20 31.09 -2.17
C LYS A 347 11.11 32.01 -0.96
N SER A 348 10.57 33.22 -1.13
CA SER A 348 10.35 34.15 -0.02
C SER A 348 9.34 33.66 1.00
N THR A 349 8.28 32.96 0.55
CA THR A 349 7.27 32.36 1.43
C THR A 349 7.85 31.20 2.24
N ILE A 350 8.66 30.32 1.61
CA ILE A 350 9.35 29.21 2.30
C ILE A 350 10.28 29.75 3.36
N VAL A 351 11.10 30.74 3.03
CA VAL A 351 12.01 31.40 3.99
C VAL A 351 11.26 32.03 5.14
N LYS A 352 10.16 32.74 4.87
CA LYS A 352 9.31 33.35 5.89
C LYS A 352 8.73 32.29 6.84
N ASN A 353 8.13 31.22 6.30
CA ASN A 353 7.56 30.14 7.09
C ASN A 353 8.62 29.41 7.93
N PHE A 354 9.83 29.22 7.37
CA PHE A 354 10.95 28.65 8.11
C PHE A 354 11.39 29.56 9.28
N MET A 355 11.42 30.86 9.07
CA MET A 355 11.77 31.81 10.14
C MET A 355 10.70 31.86 11.24
N GLU A 356 9.41 31.77 10.89
CA GLU A 356 8.31 31.66 11.84
C GLU A 356 8.41 30.36 12.63
N PHE A 357 8.64 29.24 11.98
CA PHE A 357 8.88 27.94 12.61
C PHE A 357 10.07 27.98 13.59
N CYS A 358 11.20 28.59 13.19
CA CYS A 358 12.34 28.75 14.07
C CYS A 358 12.02 29.60 15.30
N LYS A 359 11.20 30.65 15.13
CA LYS A 359 10.76 31.52 16.22
C LYS A 359 9.86 30.79 17.21
N GLU A 360 8.89 30.02 16.72
CA GLU A 360 7.97 29.25 17.55
C GLU A 360 8.66 28.15 18.35
N ARG A 361 9.74 27.58 17.82
CA ARG A 361 10.52 26.49 18.42
C ARG A 361 11.79 26.96 19.15
N ASP A 362 11.99 28.27 19.28
CA ASP A 362 13.18 28.91 19.88
C ASP A 362 14.51 28.41 19.25
N ILE A 363 14.48 28.07 17.95
CA ILE A 363 15.67 27.66 17.19
C ILE A 363 16.45 28.93 16.80
N ARG A 364 17.66 29.08 17.33
CA ARG A 364 18.52 30.27 17.14
C ARG A 364 19.94 29.86 16.73
N GLY A 365 20.74 30.86 16.36
CA GLY A 365 22.18 30.71 16.12
C GLY A 365 22.52 29.93 14.85
N GLU A 366 23.47 29.03 14.93
CA GLU A 366 24.04 28.32 13.78
C GLU A 366 23.02 27.42 13.06
N ARG A 367 22.17 26.70 13.80
CA ARG A 367 21.13 25.83 13.21
C ARG A 367 20.14 26.58 12.33
N MET A 368 19.75 27.80 12.74
CA MET A 368 18.90 28.65 11.91
C MET A 368 19.62 29.15 10.66
N LYS A 369 20.92 29.46 10.78
CA LYS A 369 21.76 29.90 9.65
C LYS A 369 21.98 28.77 8.63
N GLU A 370 22.23 27.54 9.08
CA GLU A 370 22.36 26.35 8.23
C GLU A 370 21.07 26.07 7.45
N GLY A 371 19.92 26.08 8.12
CA GLY A 371 18.63 25.90 7.45
C GLY A 371 18.33 27.00 6.44
N LEU A 372 18.67 28.26 6.72
CA LEU A 372 18.55 29.37 5.76
C LEU A 372 19.54 29.24 4.60
N ALA A 373 20.73 28.68 4.81
CA ALA A 373 21.69 28.42 3.75
C ALA A 373 21.17 27.33 2.80
N MET A 374 20.65 26.21 3.32
CA MET A 374 20.01 25.16 2.53
C MET A 374 18.84 25.67 1.68
N LEU A 375 18.00 26.55 2.23
CA LEU A 375 16.90 27.18 1.50
C LEU A 375 17.35 28.20 0.43
N LYS A 376 18.60 28.64 0.44
CA LYS A 376 19.16 29.49 -0.62
C LYS A 376 19.65 28.71 -1.83
N GLU A 377 19.97 27.43 -1.63
CA GLU A 377 20.42 26.53 -2.69
C GLU A 377 19.26 25.87 -3.46
N LEU A 378 18.03 25.94 -2.93
CA LEU A 378 16.78 25.62 -3.62
C LEU A 378 16.30 26.77 -4.51
#